data_44425f606f7dd16d6a0d63435c907757
#
_entry.id   44425f606f7dd16d6a0d63435c907757
#
_cell.length_a   1.000
_cell.length_b   1.000
_cell.length_c   1.000
_cell.angle_alpha   90.00
_cell.angle_beta   90.00
_cell.angle_gamma   90.00
#
_symmetry.space_group_name_H-M   'P 1'
#
loop_
_entity.id
_entity.type
_entity.pdbx_description
1 polymer ?
#
loop_
_entity_poly.entity_id
_entity_poly.type
_entity_poly.pdbx_seq_one_letter_code
_entity_poly.pdbx_strand_id
1 'polypeptide(L)'
;MTKKILLASLFIAFSFSVNAQSWWGNNKKVKGNGTIIIEKRTTSNYDAITIGGSFDVVLIKGTEGNITLKGEENIIPLIETEISGGTLKIKYKKNTNVKTTRRMVVTVTVSEIESIALGGSGNIISKTELISDDFSVSLGGSGNIELGINADETNVNIGGSGNIDLKGITNNLKCAIAGSGSIRAYNLTTSEINATIAGSGSVKATVKNKIKANLIGSGSIYYKGNPKQIDSKSIGSGSIIEKN
;
A
#
# COMPACT_ATOMS: atom_id res chain seq x y z
N MET A 1 66.22 12.66 -20.29
CA MET A 1 65.72 13.24 -19.01
C MET A 1 64.19 13.16 -18.97
N THR A 2 63.65 12.10 -18.40
CA THR A 2 62.22 11.84 -18.30
C THR A 2 61.70 12.31 -16.96
N LYS A 3 60.91 13.41 -16.97
CA LYS A 3 60.24 13.89 -15.75
C LYS A 3 59.01 13.00 -15.49
N LYS A 4 59.11 12.22 -14.41
CA LYS A 4 57.94 11.48 -13.83
C LYS A 4 57.05 12.49 -13.14
N ILE A 5 55.86 12.71 -13.68
CA ILE A 5 54.80 13.48 -13.01
C ILE A 5 54.06 12.52 -12.09
N LEU A 6 54.27 12.72 -10.78
CA LEU A 6 53.50 12.01 -9.74
C LEU A 6 52.14 12.69 -9.63
N LEU A 7 51.06 12.01 -10.09
CA LEU A 7 49.70 12.44 -9.83
C LEU A 7 49.32 12.04 -8.40
N ALA A 8 49.46 12.97 -7.46
CA ALA A 8 48.89 12.83 -6.13
C ALA A 8 47.36 13.04 -6.23
N SER A 9 46.60 11.97 -6.22
CA SER A 9 45.14 11.99 -6.09
C SER A 9 44.77 12.43 -4.67
N LEU A 10 44.47 13.72 -4.52
CA LEU A 10 43.94 14.30 -3.29
C LEU A 10 42.50 13.80 -3.10
N PHE A 11 42.33 12.73 -2.32
CA PHE A 11 41.06 12.29 -1.80
C PHE A 11 40.56 13.34 -0.78
N ILE A 12 39.82 14.34 -1.23
CA ILE A 12 39.08 15.22 -0.32
C ILE A 12 37.91 14.39 0.24
N ALA A 13 38.11 13.80 1.40
CA ALA A 13 37.06 13.27 2.23
C ALA A 13 36.18 14.45 2.69
N PHE A 14 35.11 14.69 1.93
CA PHE A 14 34.03 15.57 2.37
C PHE A 14 33.30 14.85 3.50
N SER A 15 33.82 15.01 4.72
CA SER A 15 33.08 14.65 5.94
C SER A 15 31.91 15.61 6.06
N PHE A 16 30.76 15.23 5.47
CA PHE A 16 29.47 15.78 5.84
C PHE A 16 29.28 15.41 7.32
N SER A 17 29.57 16.36 8.19
CA SER A 17 29.03 16.33 9.54
C SER A 17 27.54 16.43 9.41
N VAL A 18 26.87 15.28 9.23
CA VAL A 18 25.42 15.18 9.43
C VAL A 18 25.24 15.49 10.91
N ASN A 19 24.96 16.75 11.21
CA ASN A 19 24.33 17.09 12.46
C ASN A 19 22.98 16.40 12.44
N ALA A 20 22.93 15.16 12.89
CA ALA A 20 21.71 14.50 13.33
C ALA A 20 21.26 15.25 14.58
N GLN A 21 20.87 16.52 14.38
CA GLN A 21 20.02 17.19 15.34
C GLN A 21 18.82 16.28 15.47
N SER A 22 18.76 15.59 16.60
CA SER A 22 17.61 14.87 17.07
C SER A 22 16.44 15.88 17.10
N TRP A 23 15.72 15.95 16.00
CA TRP A 23 14.38 16.54 15.97
C TRP A 23 13.48 15.57 16.74
N TRP A 24 13.79 15.40 18.00
CA TRP A 24 12.90 14.74 18.93
C TRP A 24 11.77 15.74 19.19
N GLY A 25 10.86 15.83 18.23
CA GLY A 25 9.56 16.36 18.51
C GLY A 25 9.05 15.61 19.74
N ASN A 26 8.50 16.35 20.69
CA ASN A 26 8.01 15.85 21.97
C ASN A 26 6.73 15.01 21.71
N ASN A 27 6.88 13.89 20.97
CA ASN A 27 5.77 13.01 20.61
C ASN A 27 5.24 12.38 21.90
N LYS A 28 4.02 12.73 22.26
CA LYS A 28 3.34 12.16 23.42
C LYS A 28 3.23 10.64 23.25
N LYS A 29 4.01 9.90 24.02
CA LYS A 29 3.92 8.43 24.06
C LYS A 29 2.68 8.02 24.85
N VAL A 30 1.76 7.30 24.21
CA VAL A 30 0.55 6.79 24.85
C VAL A 30 0.53 5.27 24.72
N LYS A 31 0.52 4.59 25.88
CA LYS A 31 0.35 3.15 25.96
C LYS A 31 -1.11 2.82 26.23
N GLY A 32 -1.63 1.84 25.53
CA GLY A 32 -2.98 1.33 25.75
C GLY A 32 -3.19 0.82 27.17
N ASN A 33 -4.37 1.06 27.72
CA ASN A 33 -4.76 0.68 29.09
C ASN A 33 -5.37 -0.71 29.19
N GLY A 34 -5.59 -1.40 28.06
CA GLY A 34 -6.16 -2.74 28.00
C GLY A 34 -7.69 -2.81 28.06
N THR A 35 -8.38 -1.74 28.42
CA THR A 35 -9.85 -1.66 28.49
C THR A 35 -10.41 -1.46 27.09
N ILE A 36 -11.19 -2.41 26.59
CA ILE A 36 -11.77 -2.35 25.25
C ILE A 36 -13.15 -1.70 25.29
N ILE A 37 -13.34 -0.70 24.45
CA ILE A 37 -14.64 -0.07 24.19
C ILE A 37 -14.98 -0.11 22.70
N ILE A 38 -16.23 0.21 22.39
CA ILE A 38 -16.73 0.40 21.03
C ILE A 38 -17.27 1.83 20.95
N GLU A 39 -16.76 2.59 19.98
CA GLU A 39 -17.24 3.93 19.66
C GLU A 39 -17.78 3.96 18.23
N LYS A 40 -18.96 4.56 18.05
CA LYS A 40 -19.54 4.78 16.72
C LYS A 40 -19.37 6.24 16.34
N ARG A 41 -18.98 6.49 15.11
CA ARG A 41 -18.86 7.82 14.51
C ARG A 41 -19.67 7.89 13.24
N THR A 42 -20.16 9.08 12.95
CA THR A 42 -20.88 9.37 11.71
C THR A 42 -20.12 10.46 10.94
N THR A 43 -20.03 10.29 9.63
CA THR A 43 -19.42 11.25 8.71
C THR A 43 -20.37 11.50 7.53
N SER A 44 -20.03 12.43 6.64
CA SER A 44 -20.66 12.52 5.31
C SER A 44 -20.18 11.36 4.42
N ASN A 45 -20.74 11.26 3.22
CA ASN A 45 -20.33 10.28 2.20
C ASN A 45 -18.91 10.52 1.72
N TYR A 46 -18.28 9.48 1.19
CA TYR A 46 -16.92 9.48 0.65
C TYR A 46 -16.81 8.44 -0.48
N ASP A 47 -15.97 8.73 -1.44
CA ASP A 47 -15.60 7.87 -2.57
C ASP A 47 -14.17 7.30 -2.44
N ALA A 48 -13.41 7.81 -1.47
CA ALA A 48 -12.05 7.38 -1.22
C ALA A 48 -11.77 7.21 0.27
N ILE A 49 -10.83 6.29 0.61
CA ILE A 49 -10.43 6.01 1.99
C ILE A 49 -8.91 6.07 2.11
N THR A 50 -8.41 6.87 3.05
CA THR A 50 -6.98 6.94 3.39
C THR A 50 -6.76 6.57 4.85
N ILE A 51 -5.94 5.58 5.09
CA ILE A 51 -5.60 5.07 6.42
C ILE A 51 -4.15 5.43 6.76
N GLY A 52 -3.94 6.06 7.92
CA GLY A 52 -2.60 6.37 8.45
C GLY A 52 -2.39 5.77 9.82
N GLY A 53 -1.72 4.62 9.89
CA GLY A 53 -1.47 4.00 11.20
C GLY A 53 -1.18 2.50 11.16
N SER A 54 -1.28 1.87 12.34
CA SER A 54 -0.98 0.45 12.55
C SER A 54 -2.19 -0.34 13.06
N PHE A 55 -3.39 0.13 12.81
CA PHE A 55 -4.64 -0.56 13.16
C PHE A 55 -5.23 -1.30 11.95
N ASP A 56 -6.13 -2.23 12.22
CA ASP A 56 -6.82 -2.99 11.19
C ASP A 56 -8.11 -2.28 10.77
N VAL A 57 -8.38 -2.28 9.47
CA VAL A 57 -9.60 -1.73 8.88
C VAL A 57 -10.38 -2.83 8.17
N VAL A 58 -11.67 -2.91 8.46
CA VAL A 58 -12.59 -3.85 7.82
C VAL A 58 -13.63 -3.06 7.05
N LEU A 59 -13.66 -3.26 5.74
CA LEU A 59 -14.67 -2.66 4.86
C LEU A 59 -15.85 -3.63 4.74
N ILE A 60 -17.06 -3.12 4.99
CA ILE A 60 -18.31 -3.89 4.87
C ILE A 60 -19.31 -3.15 3.98
N LYS A 61 -20.16 -3.87 3.30
CA LYS A 61 -21.23 -3.27 2.47
C LYS A 61 -22.25 -2.55 3.35
N GLY A 62 -22.63 -1.34 2.95
CA GLY A 62 -23.67 -0.55 3.62
C GLY A 62 -23.64 0.90 3.21
N THR A 63 -24.59 1.66 3.74
CA THR A 63 -24.60 3.12 3.54
C THR A 63 -23.37 3.76 4.16
N GLU A 64 -22.69 4.58 3.42
CA GLU A 64 -21.49 5.31 3.86
C GLU A 64 -21.78 6.24 5.05
N GLY A 65 -20.71 6.70 5.68
CA GLY A 65 -20.82 7.60 6.83
C GLY A 65 -20.84 6.90 8.19
N ASN A 66 -21.02 5.58 8.26
CA ASN A 66 -20.98 4.86 9.52
C ASN A 66 -19.61 4.23 9.76
N ILE A 67 -18.97 4.60 10.85
CA ILE A 67 -17.66 4.10 11.26
C ILE A 67 -17.76 3.57 12.69
N THR A 68 -17.26 2.36 12.91
CA THR A 68 -17.18 1.77 14.26
C THR A 68 -15.72 1.51 14.61
N LEU A 69 -15.28 2.09 15.73
CA LEU A 69 -13.96 1.88 16.30
C LEU A 69 -14.07 0.93 17.49
N LYS A 70 -13.32 -0.16 17.47
CA LYS A 70 -13.21 -1.10 18.59
C LYS A 70 -11.76 -1.18 19.03
N GLY A 71 -11.49 -0.77 20.26
CA GLY A 71 -10.12 -0.73 20.76
C GLY A 71 -10.03 -0.21 22.18
N GLU A 72 -8.82 0.13 22.59
CA GLU A 72 -8.55 0.60 23.95
C GLU A 72 -9.11 2.00 24.19
N GLU A 73 -9.81 2.16 25.29
CA GLU A 73 -10.53 3.37 25.69
C GLU A 73 -9.68 4.64 25.62
N ASN A 74 -8.44 4.56 26.07
CA ASN A 74 -7.51 5.70 26.04
C ASN A 74 -6.83 5.92 24.69
N ILE A 75 -6.99 5.01 23.73
CA ILE A 75 -6.41 5.11 22.37
C ILE A 75 -7.45 5.61 21.35
N ILE A 76 -8.71 5.17 21.45
CA ILE A 76 -9.78 5.59 20.53
C ILE A 76 -9.86 7.12 20.35
N PRO A 77 -9.79 7.95 21.41
CA PRO A 77 -9.82 9.42 21.28
C PRO A 77 -8.62 10.02 20.51
N LEU A 78 -7.57 9.22 20.28
CA LEU A 78 -6.38 9.63 19.52
C LEU A 78 -6.51 9.30 18.03
N ILE A 79 -7.56 8.63 17.60
CA ILE A 79 -7.86 8.37 16.20
C ILE A 79 -8.76 9.49 15.67
N GLU A 80 -8.30 10.16 14.63
CA GLU A 80 -9.08 11.12 13.87
C GLU A 80 -9.80 10.42 12.73
N THR A 81 -11.06 10.81 12.50
CA THR A 81 -11.87 10.42 11.34
C THR A 81 -12.42 11.69 10.73
N GLU A 82 -11.92 12.07 9.58
CA GLU A 82 -12.30 13.32 8.91
C GLU A 82 -12.57 13.09 7.42
N ILE A 83 -13.51 13.86 6.85
CA ILE A 83 -13.73 13.91 5.41
C ILE A 83 -13.05 15.16 4.87
N SER A 84 -12.28 15.00 3.80
CA SER A 84 -11.63 16.08 3.10
C SER A 84 -11.56 15.77 1.60
N GLY A 85 -12.28 16.56 0.78
CA GLY A 85 -12.35 16.37 -0.67
C GLY A 85 -12.86 14.98 -1.08
N GLY A 86 -14.00 14.53 -0.53
CA GLY A 86 -14.57 13.20 -0.81
C GLY A 86 -13.80 12.02 -0.17
N THR A 87 -12.68 12.27 0.49
CA THR A 87 -11.83 11.22 1.07
C THR A 87 -12.04 11.10 2.58
N LEU A 88 -12.39 9.90 3.05
CA LEU A 88 -12.38 9.54 4.47
C LEU A 88 -10.94 9.29 4.91
N LYS A 89 -10.43 10.13 5.80
CA LYS A 89 -9.11 10.01 6.41
C LYS A 89 -9.21 9.48 7.83
N ILE A 90 -8.59 8.34 8.10
CA ILE A 90 -8.53 7.72 9.42
C ILE A 90 -7.06 7.61 9.82
N LYS A 91 -6.66 8.33 10.86
CA LYS A 91 -5.25 8.40 11.28
C LYS A 91 -5.12 8.68 12.78
N TYR A 92 -3.96 8.46 13.35
CA TYR A 92 -3.64 8.99 14.66
C TYR A 92 -3.44 10.52 14.62
N LYS A 93 -3.80 11.18 15.71
CA LYS A 93 -3.50 12.61 15.92
C LYS A 93 -2.01 12.88 15.73
N LYS A 94 -1.69 14.04 15.16
CA LYS A 94 -0.30 14.46 14.97
C LYS A 94 0.46 14.47 16.30
N ASN A 95 1.76 14.21 16.25
CA ASN A 95 2.67 14.20 17.41
C ASN A 95 2.28 13.19 18.51
N THR A 96 1.58 12.11 18.15
CA THR A 96 1.24 11.00 19.04
C THR A 96 2.01 9.75 18.63
N ASN A 97 2.68 9.12 19.61
CA ASN A 97 3.30 7.81 19.45
C ASN A 97 2.47 6.81 20.24
N VAL A 98 1.66 6.04 19.55
CA VAL A 98 0.70 5.09 20.15
C VAL A 98 1.32 3.69 20.18
N LYS A 99 1.27 3.06 21.36
CA LYS A 99 1.59 1.65 21.56
C LYS A 99 0.36 0.94 22.11
N THR A 100 -0.39 0.29 21.24
CA THR A 100 -1.55 -0.53 21.65
C THR A 100 -1.09 -1.78 22.40
N THR A 101 -1.89 -2.26 23.35
CA THR A 101 -1.73 -3.55 24.02
C THR A 101 -2.80 -4.56 23.59
N ARG A 102 -3.85 -4.09 22.96
CA ARG A 102 -4.93 -4.86 22.36
C ARG A 102 -5.12 -4.47 20.91
N ARG A 103 -5.71 -5.37 20.13
CA ARG A 103 -6.02 -5.14 18.72
C ARG A 103 -6.99 -3.97 18.55
N MET A 104 -6.66 -3.03 17.68
CA MET A 104 -7.51 -1.92 17.28
C MET A 104 -8.12 -2.23 15.93
N VAL A 105 -9.43 -2.19 15.82
CA VAL A 105 -10.18 -2.46 14.58
C VAL A 105 -11.11 -1.30 14.28
N VAL A 106 -11.06 -0.82 13.06
CA VAL A 106 -11.98 0.18 12.52
C VAL A 106 -12.84 -0.48 11.46
N THR A 107 -14.15 -0.49 11.65
CA THR A 107 -15.10 -0.99 10.64
C THR A 107 -15.68 0.21 9.91
N VAL A 108 -15.63 0.17 8.59
CA VAL A 108 -16.09 1.23 7.68
C VAL A 108 -17.12 0.64 6.73
N THR A 109 -18.28 1.29 6.61
CA THR A 109 -19.30 0.90 5.64
C THR A 109 -18.99 1.55 4.29
N VAL A 110 -19.07 0.79 3.21
CA VAL A 110 -18.79 1.25 1.85
C VAL A 110 -19.92 0.87 0.90
N SER A 111 -20.27 1.74 -0.04
CA SER A 111 -21.16 1.46 -1.18
C SER A 111 -20.37 1.51 -2.48
N GLU A 112 -19.86 2.66 -2.84
CA GLU A 112 -19.10 2.92 -4.06
C GLU A 112 -17.76 3.56 -3.70
N ILE A 113 -16.67 2.83 -3.85
CA ILE A 113 -15.32 3.30 -3.48
C ILE A 113 -14.40 3.19 -4.68
N GLU A 114 -13.79 4.30 -5.06
CA GLU A 114 -12.85 4.41 -6.18
C GLU A 114 -11.39 4.30 -5.73
N SER A 115 -11.09 4.62 -4.47
CA SER A 115 -9.70 4.63 -4.01
C SER A 115 -9.53 4.21 -2.56
N ILE A 116 -8.47 3.41 -2.32
CA ILE A 116 -8.03 3.01 -0.98
C ILE A 116 -6.52 3.22 -0.86
N ALA A 117 -6.10 3.93 0.19
CA ALA A 117 -4.70 4.13 0.50
C ALA A 117 -4.37 3.75 1.95
N LEU A 118 -3.28 3.01 2.15
CA LEU A 118 -2.74 2.68 3.47
C LEU A 118 -1.32 3.21 3.62
N GLY A 119 -1.13 4.11 4.57
CA GLY A 119 0.18 4.56 5.03
C GLY A 119 0.51 4.00 6.40
N GLY A 120 1.44 3.04 6.48
CA GLY A 120 1.84 2.46 7.76
C GLY A 120 1.97 0.93 7.74
N SER A 121 1.66 0.29 8.89
CA SER A 121 1.82 -1.15 9.09
C SER A 121 0.51 -1.84 9.48
N GLY A 122 -0.62 -1.17 9.32
CA GLY A 122 -1.95 -1.75 9.54
C GLY A 122 -2.37 -2.71 8.44
N ASN A 123 -3.60 -3.23 8.55
CA ASN A 123 -4.17 -4.09 7.52
C ASN A 123 -5.53 -3.54 7.08
N ILE A 124 -5.85 -3.70 5.79
CA ILE A 124 -7.19 -3.41 5.25
C ILE A 124 -7.74 -4.69 4.64
N ILE A 125 -8.95 -5.06 5.02
CA ILE A 125 -9.64 -6.24 4.47
C ILE A 125 -11.04 -5.81 4.03
N SER A 126 -11.38 -6.06 2.76
CA SER A 126 -12.76 -5.92 2.30
C SER A 126 -13.54 -7.23 2.48
N LYS A 127 -14.70 -7.14 3.13
CA LYS A 127 -15.67 -8.24 3.25
C LYS A 127 -16.73 -8.19 2.14
N THR A 128 -16.67 -7.19 1.28
CA THR A 128 -17.53 -7.02 0.11
C THR A 128 -16.69 -6.85 -1.15
N GLU A 129 -17.25 -7.14 -2.30
CA GLU A 129 -16.67 -6.76 -3.58
C GLU A 129 -16.84 -5.25 -3.78
N LEU A 130 -15.78 -4.60 -4.21
CA LEU A 130 -15.74 -3.18 -4.54
C LEU A 130 -15.95 -3.05 -6.05
N ILE A 131 -16.96 -2.30 -6.45
CA ILE A 131 -17.34 -2.13 -7.86
C ILE A 131 -17.04 -0.67 -8.23
N SER A 132 -16.30 -0.46 -9.31
CA SER A 132 -15.94 0.87 -9.82
C SER A 132 -15.51 0.74 -11.27
N ASP A 133 -15.64 1.79 -12.07
CA ASP A 133 -15.03 1.81 -13.41
C ASP A 133 -13.50 1.89 -13.29
N ASP A 134 -13.01 2.85 -12.52
CA ASP A 134 -11.60 3.06 -12.23
C ASP A 134 -11.33 2.87 -10.73
N PHE A 135 -10.54 1.88 -10.38
CA PHE A 135 -10.18 1.59 -8.98
C PHE A 135 -8.70 1.79 -8.71
N SER A 136 -8.38 2.48 -7.63
CA SER A 136 -6.99 2.70 -7.22
C SER A 136 -6.71 2.17 -5.82
N VAL A 137 -5.61 1.42 -5.64
CA VAL A 137 -5.13 1.00 -4.33
C VAL A 137 -3.66 1.30 -4.16
N SER A 138 -3.31 1.93 -3.05
CA SER A 138 -1.94 2.36 -2.75
C SER A 138 -1.51 1.92 -1.35
N LEU A 139 -0.31 1.38 -1.23
CA LEU A 139 0.29 0.96 0.03
C LEU A 139 1.66 1.61 0.21
N GLY A 140 1.76 2.49 1.21
CA GLY A 140 3.02 3.08 1.66
C GLY A 140 3.44 2.50 3.01
N GLY A 141 4.43 1.60 3.03
CA GLY A 141 4.90 1.00 4.27
C GLY A 141 5.01 -0.53 4.23
N SER A 142 4.66 -1.18 5.36
CA SER A 142 4.81 -2.63 5.54
C SER A 142 3.48 -3.33 5.89
N GLY A 143 2.36 -2.66 5.73
CA GLY A 143 1.02 -3.20 5.96
C GLY A 143 0.56 -4.20 4.90
N ASN A 144 -0.68 -4.67 5.03
CA ASN A 144 -1.29 -5.56 4.04
C ASN A 144 -2.69 -5.05 3.65
N ILE A 145 -3.06 -5.26 2.39
CA ILE A 145 -4.38 -4.92 1.87
C ILE A 145 -4.95 -6.16 1.16
N GLU A 146 -6.16 -6.58 1.53
CA GLU A 146 -6.88 -7.67 0.88
C GLU A 146 -8.24 -7.18 0.38
N LEU A 147 -8.45 -7.19 -0.95
CA LEU A 147 -9.66 -6.65 -1.58
C LEU A 147 -10.26 -7.61 -2.61
N GLY A 148 -11.60 -7.67 -2.65
CA GLY A 148 -12.35 -8.17 -3.79
C GLY A 148 -12.75 -6.98 -4.65
N ILE A 149 -12.48 -7.03 -5.96
CA ILE A 149 -12.74 -5.92 -6.88
C ILE A 149 -13.41 -6.40 -8.17
N ASN A 150 -14.23 -5.53 -8.74
CA ASN A 150 -14.78 -5.65 -10.08
C ASN A 150 -14.69 -4.26 -10.73
N ALA A 151 -13.74 -4.08 -11.64
CA ALA A 151 -13.45 -2.78 -12.23
C ALA A 151 -12.97 -2.91 -13.68
N ASP A 152 -13.15 -1.87 -14.49
CA ASP A 152 -12.55 -1.84 -15.82
C ASP A 152 -11.04 -1.59 -15.75
N GLU A 153 -10.63 -0.62 -14.99
CA GLU A 153 -9.22 -0.34 -14.74
C GLU A 153 -8.89 -0.46 -13.25
N THR A 154 -7.77 -1.12 -12.94
CA THR A 154 -7.27 -1.21 -11.56
C THR A 154 -5.82 -0.75 -11.51
N ASN A 155 -5.55 0.29 -10.69
CA ASN A 155 -4.23 0.83 -10.45
C ASN A 155 -3.72 0.42 -9.06
N VAL A 156 -2.60 -0.29 -9.00
CA VAL A 156 -2.03 -0.85 -7.77
C VAL A 156 -0.62 -0.34 -7.54
N ASN A 157 -0.40 0.37 -6.44
CA ASN A 157 0.88 0.97 -6.13
C ASN A 157 1.42 0.52 -4.77
N ILE A 158 2.67 0.07 -4.70
CA ILE A 158 3.37 -0.23 -3.46
C ILE A 158 4.66 0.58 -3.37
N GLY A 159 4.77 1.39 -2.30
CA GLY A 159 6.01 2.02 -1.87
C GLY A 159 6.47 1.43 -0.54
N GLY A 160 7.35 0.42 -0.58
CA GLY A 160 7.83 -0.25 0.64
C GLY A 160 7.89 -1.77 0.55
N SER A 161 7.53 -2.46 1.64
CA SER A 161 7.68 -3.92 1.78
C SER A 161 6.37 -4.65 2.10
N GLY A 162 5.25 -3.96 2.06
CA GLY A 162 3.94 -4.55 2.33
C GLY A 162 3.37 -5.37 1.18
N ASN A 163 2.17 -5.92 1.36
CA ASN A 163 1.54 -6.77 0.36
C ASN A 163 0.13 -6.29 0.03
N ILE A 164 -0.26 -6.47 -1.24
CA ILE A 164 -1.62 -6.27 -1.70
C ILE A 164 -2.11 -7.57 -2.34
N ASP A 165 -3.19 -8.13 -1.80
CA ASP A 165 -3.86 -9.32 -2.28
C ASP A 165 -5.17 -8.93 -2.95
N LEU A 166 -5.36 -9.29 -4.22
CA LEU A 166 -6.53 -8.95 -5.01
C LEU A 166 -7.22 -10.19 -5.55
N LYS A 167 -8.56 -10.12 -5.56
CA LYS A 167 -9.41 -11.14 -6.18
C LYS A 167 -10.57 -10.51 -6.94
N GLY A 168 -11.12 -11.19 -7.94
CA GLY A 168 -12.25 -10.72 -8.75
C GLY A 168 -11.89 -10.56 -10.23
N ILE A 169 -12.28 -9.45 -10.83
CA ILE A 169 -12.12 -9.20 -12.28
C ILE A 169 -11.71 -7.75 -12.52
N THR A 170 -10.79 -7.56 -13.47
CA THR A 170 -10.49 -6.24 -14.04
C THR A 170 -10.10 -6.40 -15.52
N ASN A 171 -10.40 -5.44 -16.37
CA ASN A 171 -9.92 -5.52 -17.76
C ASN A 171 -8.45 -5.12 -17.85
N ASN A 172 -8.07 -4.03 -17.21
CA ASN A 172 -6.71 -3.49 -17.25
C ASN A 172 -6.12 -3.40 -15.84
N LEU A 173 -5.04 -4.13 -15.58
CA LEU A 173 -4.31 -4.09 -14.31
C LEU A 173 -2.99 -3.33 -14.48
N LYS A 174 -2.85 -2.20 -13.81
CA LYS A 174 -1.59 -1.45 -13.76
C LYS A 174 -0.96 -1.62 -12.39
N CYS A 175 0.28 -2.09 -12.35
CA CYS A 175 1.03 -2.35 -11.12
C CYS A 175 2.32 -1.54 -11.08
N ALA A 176 2.58 -0.86 -9.97
CA ALA A 176 3.87 -0.23 -9.71
C ALA A 176 4.38 -0.61 -8.33
N ILE A 177 5.61 -1.13 -8.26
CA ILE A 177 6.29 -1.46 -7.00
C ILE A 177 7.61 -0.71 -6.94
N ALA A 178 7.78 0.10 -5.89
CA ALA A 178 9.06 0.67 -5.50
C ALA A 178 9.47 0.08 -4.15
N GLY A 179 10.38 -0.91 -4.15
CA GLY A 179 10.82 -1.62 -2.94
C GLY A 179 10.77 -3.14 -3.05
N SER A 180 10.37 -3.80 -1.97
CA SER A 180 10.37 -5.26 -1.85
C SER A 180 8.97 -5.87 -1.63
N GLY A 181 7.93 -5.07 -1.76
CA GLY A 181 6.55 -5.51 -1.57
C GLY A 181 6.05 -6.50 -2.63
N SER A 182 4.87 -7.06 -2.41
CA SER A 182 4.29 -8.03 -3.33
C SER A 182 2.84 -7.70 -3.66
N ILE A 183 2.48 -7.77 -4.96
CA ILE A 183 1.10 -7.76 -5.44
C ILE A 183 0.72 -9.19 -5.79
N ARG A 184 -0.28 -9.74 -5.10
CA ARG A 184 -0.78 -11.10 -5.29
C ARG A 184 -2.17 -11.04 -5.91
N ALA A 185 -2.24 -11.24 -7.21
CA ALA A 185 -3.45 -11.15 -8.01
C ALA A 185 -3.70 -12.40 -8.86
N TYR A 186 -3.31 -13.59 -8.39
CA TYR A 186 -3.68 -14.82 -9.08
C TYR A 186 -5.18 -15.09 -9.10
N ASN A 187 -5.89 -14.61 -8.07
CA ASN A 187 -7.35 -14.72 -7.97
C ASN A 187 -8.09 -13.53 -8.61
N LEU A 188 -7.36 -12.61 -9.23
CA LEU A 188 -7.88 -11.51 -10.03
C LEU A 188 -7.64 -11.84 -11.51
N THR A 189 -8.71 -12.06 -12.25
CA THR A 189 -8.62 -12.25 -13.69
C THR A 189 -8.49 -10.92 -14.40
N THR A 190 -7.42 -10.73 -15.19
CA THR A 190 -7.26 -9.53 -16.01
C THR A 190 -7.07 -9.86 -17.49
N SER A 191 -7.52 -8.97 -18.37
CA SER A 191 -7.24 -9.06 -19.80
C SER A 191 -5.80 -8.66 -20.09
N GLU A 192 -5.38 -7.51 -19.58
CA GLU A 192 -4.06 -6.95 -19.79
C GLU A 192 -3.41 -6.52 -18.47
N ILE A 193 -2.10 -6.70 -18.36
CA ILE A 193 -1.31 -6.16 -17.26
C ILE A 193 -0.18 -5.27 -17.76
N ASN A 194 0.01 -4.13 -17.09
CA ASN A 194 1.19 -3.28 -17.22
C ASN A 194 1.88 -3.16 -15.86
N ALA A 195 3.00 -3.84 -15.68
CA ALA A 195 3.69 -3.91 -14.41
C ALA A 195 5.07 -3.26 -14.48
N THR A 196 5.35 -2.37 -13.54
CA THR A 196 6.66 -1.76 -13.34
C THR A 196 7.18 -2.09 -11.95
N ILE A 197 8.36 -2.69 -11.85
CA ILE A 197 9.00 -3.03 -10.58
C ILE A 197 10.37 -2.36 -10.52
N ALA A 198 10.58 -1.52 -9.52
CA ALA A 198 11.88 -0.95 -9.16
C ALA A 198 12.28 -1.50 -7.78
N GLY A 199 13.18 -2.48 -7.76
CA GLY A 199 13.63 -3.16 -6.53
C GLY A 199 13.57 -4.68 -6.60
N SER A 200 13.17 -5.32 -5.51
CA SER A 200 13.11 -6.79 -5.38
C SER A 200 11.69 -7.33 -5.17
N GLY A 201 10.70 -6.51 -5.40
CA GLY A 201 9.29 -6.86 -5.25
C GLY A 201 8.79 -7.90 -6.25
N SER A 202 7.56 -8.37 -6.09
CA SER A 202 6.97 -9.34 -7.02
C SER A 202 5.52 -9.02 -7.36
N VAL A 203 5.13 -9.34 -8.60
CA VAL A 203 3.74 -9.32 -9.05
C VAL A 203 3.34 -10.73 -9.46
N LYS A 204 2.17 -11.20 -8.99
CA LYS A 204 1.56 -12.46 -9.37
C LYS A 204 0.20 -12.18 -9.98
N ALA A 205 -0.06 -12.62 -11.21
CA ALA A 205 -1.31 -12.28 -11.90
C ALA A 205 -1.82 -13.42 -12.80
N THR A 206 -3.14 -13.45 -13.06
CA THR A 206 -3.77 -14.31 -14.07
C THR A 206 -4.18 -13.46 -15.25
N VAL A 207 -3.52 -13.62 -16.40
CA VAL A 207 -3.60 -12.74 -17.56
C VAL A 207 -4.09 -13.49 -18.79
N LYS A 208 -5.05 -12.90 -19.52
CA LYS A 208 -5.65 -13.52 -20.71
C LYS A 208 -4.96 -13.13 -22.02
N ASN A 209 -4.64 -11.84 -22.20
CA ASN A 209 -4.26 -11.33 -23.51
C ASN A 209 -2.84 -10.76 -23.57
N LYS A 210 -2.47 -9.83 -22.68
CA LYS A 210 -1.21 -9.09 -22.81
C LYS A 210 -0.52 -8.83 -21.49
N ILE A 211 0.80 -9.02 -21.50
CA ILE A 211 1.71 -8.61 -20.42
C ILE A 211 2.67 -7.56 -20.96
N LYS A 212 2.69 -6.38 -20.33
CA LYS A 212 3.75 -5.39 -20.50
C LYS A 212 4.50 -5.23 -19.19
N ALA A 213 5.82 -5.42 -19.20
CA ALA A 213 6.63 -5.46 -17.99
C ALA A 213 7.88 -4.61 -18.11
N ASN A 214 8.15 -3.79 -17.08
CA ASN A 214 9.39 -3.05 -16.93
C ASN A 214 10.01 -3.41 -15.57
N LEU A 215 11.14 -4.08 -15.57
CA LEU A 215 11.82 -4.55 -14.37
C LEU A 215 13.16 -3.84 -14.21
N ILE A 216 13.37 -3.21 -13.05
CA ILE A 216 14.65 -2.58 -12.68
C ILE A 216 15.06 -3.17 -11.32
N GLY A 217 16.11 -4.00 -11.31
CA GLY A 217 16.57 -4.71 -10.12
C GLY A 217 16.37 -6.22 -10.20
N SER A 218 15.96 -6.84 -9.09
CA SER A 218 15.82 -8.30 -8.96
C SER A 218 14.34 -8.77 -8.82
N GLY A 219 13.40 -7.87 -9.00
CA GLY A 219 11.98 -8.18 -8.89
C GLY A 219 11.48 -9.12 -10.00
N SER A 220 10.39 -9.83 -9.77
CA SER A 220 9.87 -10.81 -10.74
C SER A 220 8.36 -10.70 -10.92
N ILE A 221 7.91 -11.04 -12.12
CA ILE A 221 6.49 -11.21 -12.43
C ILE A 221 6.22 -12.70 -12.66
N TYR A 222 5.26 -13.24 -11.91
CA TYR A 222 4.76 -14.58 -12.07
C TYR A 222 3.35 -14.51 -12.65
N TYR A 223 3.11 -15.18 -13.75
CA TYR A 223 1.80 -15.16 -14.37
C TYR A 223 1.21 -16.54 -14.61
N LYS A 224 -0.12 -16.60 -14.62
CA LYS A 224 -0.94 -17.71 -15.08
C LYS A 224 -1.78 -17.25 -16.27
N GLY A 225 -2.32 -18.20 -17.01
CA GLY A 225 -3.11 -17.93 -18.21
C GLY A 225 -2.28 -18.11 -19.49
N ASN A 226 -2.86 -17.70 -20.61
CA ASN A 226 -2.23 -17.88 -21.93
C ASN A 226 -2.19 -16.54 -22.70
N PRO A 227 -1.40 -15.56 -22.25
CA PRO A 227 -1.32 -14.25 -22.91
C PRO A 227 -0.76 -14.39 -24.32
N LYS A 228 -1.40 -13.72 -25.28
CA LYS A 228 -1.00 -13.74 -26.70
C LYS A 228 0.24 -12.89 -26.96
N GLN A 229 0.53 -11.93 -26.09
CA GLN A 229 1.64 -11.01 -26.23
C GLN A 229 2.33 -10.76 -24.88
N ILE A 230 3.66 -10.86 -24.87
CA ILE A 230 4.50 -10.52 -23.72
C ILE A 230 5.59 -9.55 -24.19
N ASP A 231 5.47 -8.29 -23.77
CA ASP A 231 6.45 -7.24 -23.98
C ASP A 231 7.21 -6.98 -22.69
N SER A 232 8.50 -7.23 -22.65
CA SER A 232 9.27 -7.07 -21.43
C SER A 232 10.56 -6.31 -21.64
N LYS A 233 10.90 -5.47 -20.66
CA LYS A 233 12.21 -4.83 -20.52
C LYS A 233 12.72 -5.11 -19.11
N SER A 234 13.95 -5.63 -18.99
CA SER A 234 14.58 -5.89 -17.70
C SER A 234 15.98 -5.30 -17.67
N ILE A 235 16.27 -4.60 -16.57
CA ILE A 235 17.60 -4.10 -16.21
C ILE A 235 17.93 -4.69 -14.84
N GLY A 236 18.75 -5.73 -14.81
CA GLY A 236 19.10 -6.48 -13.60
C GLY A 236 18.75 -7.96 -13.71
N SER A 237 18.51 -8.63 -12.57
CA SER A 237 18.26 -10.08 -12.50
C SER A 237 16.75 -10.44 -12.47
N GLY A 238 15.88 -9.47 -12.69
CA GLY A 238 14.43 -9.68 -12.69
C GLY A 238 13.95 -10.56 -13.85
N SER A 239 12.87 -11.31 -13.63
CA SER A 239 12.37 -12.28 -14.59
C SER A 239 10.85 -12.28 -14.70
N ILE A 240 10.33 -12.72 -15.86
CA ILE A 240 8.91 -13.02 -16.08
C ILE A 240 8.79 -14.54 -16.19
N ILE A 241 7.98 -15.13 -15.31
CA ILE A 241 7.92 -16.57 -15.10
C ILE A 241 6.47 -17.04 -15.20
N GLU A 242 6.23 -17.98 -16.10
CA GLU A 242 4.94 -18.66 -16.18
C GLU A 242 4.78 -19.64 -15.00
N LYS A 243 3.57 -19.69 -14.45
CA LYS A 243 3.17 -20.58 -13.37
C LYS A 243 1.85 -21.26 -13.74
N ASN A 244 1.92 -22.50 -14.09
CA ASN A 244 0.75 -23.34 -14.38
C ASN A 244 0.23 -24.00 -13.09
#